data_6442bbb48f15c54121b768d3c7fef287
#
_entry.id   6442bbb48f15c54121b768d3c7fef287
#
_cell.length_a   1.000
_cell.length_b   1.000
_cell.length_c   1.000
_cell.angle_alpha   90.00
_cell.angle_beta   90.00
_cell.angle_gamma   90.00
#
_symmetry.space_group_name_H-M   'P 1'
#
loop_
_entity.id
_entity.type
_entity.pdbx_description
1 polymer ?
#
loop_
_entity_poly.entity_id
_entity_poly.type
_entity_poly.pdbx_seq_one_letter_code
_entity_poly.pdbx_strand_id
1 'polypeptide(L)'
;MEVNSATTAAAASAGARNSDSARQIASDFDTFLQLLTTQMRNQDPLNPTDSTEFVAQLANFSGVEQQVKTNEQLESIRSMLAASASGAVQWIGKEVQAPTFARFDGAPIEVAFDAGAPAQSAQMVVYDESDREVARMAVDPASSTVIWDGTIDGQPAPEGLYRFEQLRSGEDGLERTKPGRVFALVQEVRLSGGEALLVLENGRSVSEAEVAAVRAPS
;
A
#
# COMPACT_ATOMS: atom_id res chain seq x y z
N MET A 1 8.11 -13.51 -38.83
CA MET A 1 7.18 -12.40 -38.51
C MET A 1 7.79 -11.56 -37.41
N GLU A 2 8.52 -10.54 -37.84
CA GLU A 2 9.17 -9.58 -36.95
C GLU A 2 8.38 -8.29 -36.98
N VAL A 3 7.62 -8.00 -35.96
CA VAL A 3 7.07 -6.68 -35.66
C VAL A 3 6.89 -6.58 -34.15
N ASN A 4 7.85 -6.07 -33.41
CA ASN A 4 7.58 -5.36 -32.15
C ASN A 4 8.82 -4.77 -31.43
N SER A 5 9.85 -4.32 -32.16
CA SER A 5 11.02 -3.69 -31.51
C SER A 5 11.08 -2.17 -31.63
N ALA A 6 10.16 -1.54 -32.38
CA ALA A 6 10.25 -0.11 -32.66
C ALA A 6 9.53 0.80 -31.66
N THR A 7 8.56 0.28 -30.87
CA THR A 7 7.71 1.12 -30.00
C THR A 7 8.36 1.42 -28.65
N THR A 8 9.27 0.56 -28.17
CA THR A 8 9.94 0.75 -26.86
C THR A 8 11.05 1.79 -26.89
N ALA A 9 11.68 2.00 -28.05
CA ALA A 9 12.78 2.96 -28.19
C ALA A 9 12.31 4.43 -28.24
N ALA A 10 11.07 4.70 -28.68
CA ALA A 10 10.53 6.05 -28.79
C ALA A 10 10.14 6.66 -27.43
N ALA A 11 9.67 5.84 -26.49
CA ALA A 11 9.28 6.32 -25.15
C ALA A 11 10.48 6.67 -24.27
N ALA A 12 11.58 5.92 -24.36
CA ALA A 12 12.81 6.19 -23.62
C ALA A 12 13.52 7.49 -24.07
N SER A 13 13.40 7.87 -25.34
CA SER A 13 14.04 9.08 -25.88
C SER A 13 13.27 10.38 -25.58
N ALA A 14 11.99 10.32 -25.20
CA ALA A 14 11.21 11.49 -24.83
C ALA A 14 11.49 11.92 -23.37
N GLY A 15 11.67 10.97 -22.44
CA GLY A 15 11.98 11.25 -21.03
C GLY A 15 13.36 11.86 -20.83
N ALA A 16 14.36 11.42 -21.63
CA ALA A 16 15.73 11.96 -21.55
C ALA A 16 15.82 13.44 -22.00
N ARG A 17 15.02 13.82 -22.99
CA ARG A 17 15.03 15.20 -23.51
C ARG A 17 14.46 16.22 -22.54
N ASN A 18 13.47 15.85 -21.73
CA ASN A 18 12.87 16.77 -20.75
C ASN A 18 13.78 17.02 -19.54
N SER A 19 14.53 16.00 -19.10
CA SER A 19 15.48 16.17 -17.99
C SER A 19 16.72 17.00 -18.38
N ASP A 20 17.15 16.93 -19.62
CA ASP A 20 18.25 17.75 -20.13
C ASP A 20 17.84 19.21 -20.28
N SER A 21 16.62 19.50 -20.73
CA SER A 21 16.08 20.85 -20.83
C SER A 21 15.97 21.54 -19.46
N ALA A 22 15.51 20.82 -18.43
CA ALA A 22 15.42 21.36 -17.08
C ALA A 22 16.80 21.66 -16.46
N ARG A 23 17.80 20.81 -16.71
CA ARG A 23 19.19 21.06 -16.26
C ARG A 23 19.83 22.22 -16.98
N GLN A 24 19.54 22.39 -18.25
CA GLN A 24 20.07 23.50 -19.06
C GLN A 24 19.51 24.83 -18.58
N ILE A 25 18.21 24.91 -18.26
CA ILE A 25 17.57 26.11 -17.71
C ILE A 25 18.18 26.48 -16.34
N ALA A 26 18.44 25.50 -15.46
CA ALA A 26 19.08 25.75 -14.17
C ALA A 26 20.53 26.26 -14.32
N SER A 27 21.29 25.74 -15.26
CA SER A 27 22.64 26.19 -15.57
C SER A 27 22.69 27.62 -16.15
N ASP A 28 21.71 27.93 -17.01
CA ASP A 28 21.60 29.28 -17.61
C ASP A 28 21.19 30.32 -16.54
N PHE A 29 20.40 29.90 -15.54
CA PHE A 29 20.02 30.73 -14.39
C PHE A 29 21.23 31.07 -13.50
N ASP A 30 22.06 30.10 -13.15
CA ASP A 30 23.27 30.33 -12.36
C ASP A 30 24.27 31.24 -13.09
N THR A 31 24.45 31.01 -14.38
CA THR A 31 25.32 31.85 -15.25
C THR A 31 24.78 33.28 -15.30
N PHE A 32 23.48 33.45 -15.42
CA PHE A 32 22.84 34.76 -15.43
C PHE A 32 22.98 35.48 -14.08
N LEU A 33 22.76 34.83 -12.93
CA LEU A 33 22.98 35.46 -11.61
C LEU A 33 24.43 35.94 -11.45
N GLN A 34 25.38 35.18 -11.98
CA GLN A 34 26.82 35.57 -11.95
C GLN A 34 27.11 36.79 -12.81
N LEU A 35 26.50 36.87 -13.99
CA LEU A 35 26.61 38.04 -14.90
C LEU A 35 25.93 39.28 -14.30
N LEU A 36 24.72 39.11 -13.71
CA LEU A 36 23.98 40.21 -13.05
C LEU A 36 24.75 40.78 -11.87
N THR A 37 25.33 39.90 -11.03
CA THR A 37 26.15 40.32 -9.89
C THR A 37 27.39 41.06 -10.32
N THR A 38 28.00 40.63 -11.44
CA THR A 38 29.19 41.26 -12.00
C THR A 38 28.85 42.64 -12.63
N GLN A 39 27.70 42.76 -13.31
CA GLN A 39 27.20 44.01 -13.84
C GLN A 39 26.83 45.01 -12.76
N MET A 40 26.14 44.58 -11.68
CA MET A 40 25.83 45.41 -10.52
C MET A 40 27.06 45.97 -9.80
N ARG A 41 28.18 45.23 -9.82
CA ARG A 41 29.47 45.70 -9.26
C ARG A 41 30.20 46.73 -10.13
N ASN A 42 29.91 46.75 -11.43
CA ASN A 42 30.61 47.63 -12.40
C ASN A 42 29.74 48.74 -12.99
N GLN A 43 28.47 48.89 -12.60
CA GLN A 43 27.54 49.91 -13.11
C GLN A 43 27.70 51.25 -12.39
N ASP A 44 27.74 52.33 -13.20
CA ASP A 44 27.66 53.71 -12.73
C ASP A 44 26.23 54.01 -12.21
N PRO A 45 26.06 54.53 -10.98
CA PRO A 45 24.74 54.71 -10.37
C PRO A 45 23.85 55.77 -11.06
N LEU A 46 24.34 56.45 -12.10
CA LEU A 46 23.61 57.52 -12.77
C LEU A 46 22.84 57.10 -14.04
N ASN A 47 22.99 55.86 -14.52
CA ASN A 47 22.22 55.32 -15.66
C ASN A 47 21.93 53.81 -15.47
N PRO A 48 20.90 53.43 -14.72
CA PRO A 48 20.51 52.05 -14.63
C PRO A 48 19.79 51.60 -15.91
N THR A 49 20.46 50.89 -16.78
CA THR A 49 19.85 50.24 -17.93
C THR A 49 19.04 49.03 -17.47
N ASP A 50 17.78 49.03 -17.81
CA ASP A 50 16.72 47.97 -17.86
C ASP A 50 16.98 46.62 -17.21
N SER A 51 17.30 46.60 -15.92
CA SER A 51 17.25 45.37 -15.12
C SER A 51 15.81 44.87 -14.86
N THR A 52 14.82 45.74 -15.04
CA THR A 52 13.41 45.45 -14.77
C THR A 52 12.79 44.46 -15.77
N GLU A 53 13.19 44.60 -17.05
CA GLU A 53 12.69 43.70 -18.11
C GLU A 53 13.27 42.29 -17.98
N PHE A 54 14.52 42.16 -17.56
CA PHE A 54 15.15 40.87 -17.28
C PHE A 54 14.54 40.17 -16.03
N VAL A 55 14.25 40.93 -14.98
CA VAL A 55 13.55 40.38 -13.78
C VAL A 55 12.15 39.88 -14.14
N ALA A 56 11.43 40.60 -15.02
CA ALA A 56 10.13 40.16 -15.51
C ALA A 56 10.22 38.86 -16.34
N GLN A 57 11.25 38.74 -17.20
CA GLN A 57 11.48 37.50 -17.95
C GLN A 57 11.82 36.32 -17.02
N LEU A 58 12.64 36.54 -15.98
CA LEU A 58 12.99 35.54 -14.97
C LEU A 58 11.73 35.08 -14.18
N ALA A 59 10.87 36.01 -13.82
CA ALA A 59 9.62 35.66 -13.15
C ALA A 59 8.74 34.76 -14.05
N ASN A 60 8.68 35.03 -15.34
CA ASN A 60 7.98 34.20 -16.31
C ASN A 60 8.64 32.80 -16.43
N PHE A 61 9.98 32.72 -16.49
CA PHE A 61 10.70 31.45 -16.54
C PHE A 61 10.50 30.64 -15.28
N SER A 62 10.56 31.26 -14.10
CA SER A 62 10.24 30.58 -12.82
C SER A 62 8.81 30.05 -12.78
N GLY A 63 7.86 30.79 -13.36
CA GLY A 63 6.47 30.35 -13.53
C GLY A 63 6.36 29.09 -14.41
N VAL A 64 7.07 29.09 -15.54
CA VAL A 64 7.11 27.92 -16.45
C VAL A 64 7.79 26.72 -15.78
N GLU A 65 8.92 26.93 -15.09
CA GLU A 65 9.60 25.87 -14.35
C GLU A 65 8.67 25.23 -13.27
N GLN A 66 7.97 26.07 -12.52
CA GLN A 66 7.01 25.58 -11.54
C GLN A 66 5.88 24.79 -12.20
N GLN A 67 5.42 25.20 -13.37
CA GLN A 67 4.40 24.48 -14.13
C GLN A 67 4.92 23.13 -14.67
N VAL A 68 6.15 23.06 -15.13
CA VAL A 68 6.79 21.79 -15.53
C VAL A 68 6.90 20.84 -14.34
N LYS A 69 7.41 21.29 -13.19
CA LYS A 69 7.46 20.49 -11.95
C LYS A 69 6.11 20.00 -11.52
N THR A 70 5.08 20.85 -11.61
CA THR A 70 3.70 20.45 -11.29
C THR A 70 3.20 19.36 -12.24
N ASN A 71 3.47 19.47 -13.53
CA ASN A 71 3.09 18.46 -14.52
C ASN A 71 3.82 17.13 -14.28
N GLU A 72 5.11 17.17 -13.94
CA GLU A 72 5.89 15.96 -13.60
C GLU A 72 5.32 15.26 -12.34
N GLN A 73 4.93 16.04 -11.33
CA GLN A 73 4.28 15.50 -10.13
C GLN A 73 2.92 14.86 -10.46
N LEU A 74 2.11 15.50 -11.31
CA LEU A 74 0.83 14.94 -11.76
C LEU A 74 1.01 13.65 -12.56
N GLU A 75 2.02 13.57 -13.42
CA GLU A 75 2.32 12.33 -14.16
C GLU A 75 2.84 11.22 -13.25
N SER A 76 3.63 11.55 -12.23
CA SER A 76 4.05 10.60 -11.20
C SER A 76 2.84 10.04 -10.42
N ILE A 77 1.93 10.91 -9.99
CA ILE A 77 0.68 10.50 -9.32
C ILE A 77 -0.17 9.61 -10.22
N ARG A 78 -0.32 9.99 -11.49
CA ARG A 78 -1.05 9.20 -12.49
C ARG A 78 -0.42 7.82 -12.70
N SER A 79 0.91 7.74 -12.75
CA SER A 79 1.63 6.48 -12.90
C SER A 79 1.46 5.58 -11.68
N MET A 80 1.52 6.14 -10.47
CA MET A 80 1.27 5.41 -9.22
C MET A 80 -0.15 4.88 -9.16
N LEU A 81 -1.15 5.68 -9.55
CA LEU A 81 -2.55 5.28 -9.57
C LEU A 81 -2.81 4.16 -10.60
N ALA A 82 -2.20 4.24 -11.78
CA ALA A 82 -2.30 3.22 -12.80
C ALA A 82 -1.64 1.90 -12.36
N ALA A 83 -0.49 1.96 -11.69
CA ALA A 83 0.18 0.79 -11.14
C ALA A 83 -0.65 0.13 -10.04
N SER A 84 -1.24 0.92 -9.14
CA SER A 84 -2.14 0.43 -8.09
C SER A 84 -3.37 -0.27 -8.68
N ALA A 85 -4.01 0.32 -9.69
CA ALA A 85 -5.16 -0.29 -10.35
C ALA A 85 -4.83 -1.61 -11.07
N SER A 86 -3.65 -1.68 -11.71
CA SER A 86 -3.20 -2.91 -12.40
C SER A 86 -2.84 -4.02 -11.42
N GLY A 87 -2.26 -3.68 -10.25
CA GLY A 87 -1.96 -4.61 -9.18
C GLY A 87 -3.22 -5.19 -8.52
N ALA A 88 -4.24 -4.35 -8.36
CA ALA A 88 -5.47 -4.71 -7.68
C ALA A 88 -6.22 -5.89 -8.35
N VAL A 89 -6.28 -5.94 -9.67
CA VAL A 89 -7.02 -6.98 -10.41
C VAL A 89 -6.45 -8.39 -10.21
N GLN A 90 -5.16 -8.52 -9.90
CA GLN A 90 -4.53 -9.84 -9.69
C GLN A 90 -4.99 -10.56 -8.42
N TRP A 91 -5.65 -9.86 -7.50
CA TRP A 91 -6.18 -10.42 -6.26
C TRP A 91 -7.49 -11.18 -6.46
N ILE A 92 -8.29 -10.81 -7.48
CA ILE A 92 -9.59 -11.42 -7.73
C ILE A 92 -9.43 -12.91 -8.03
N GLY A 93 -10.22 -13.75 -7.36
CA GLY A 93 -10.17 -15.20 -7.48
C GLY A 93 -8.98 -15.85 -6.76
N LYS A 94 -8.23 -15.10 -5.93
CA LYS A 94 -7.21 -15.66 -5.03
C LYS A 94 -7.78 -15.78 -3.63
N GLU A 95 -7.26 -16.75 -2.87
CA GLU A 95 -7.48 -16.82 -1.43
C GLU A 95 -6.38 -16.04 -0.72
N VAL A 96 -6.78 -15.12 0.14
CA VAL A 96 -5.88 -14.29 0.94
C VAL A 96 -6.00 -14.64 2.41
N GLN A 97 -4.87 -14.71 3.10
CA GLN A 97 -4.81 -14.92 4.53
C GLN A 97 -4.79 -13.57 5.25
N ALA A 98 -5.88 -13.26 5.94
CA ALA A 98 -6.07 -11.96 6.60
C ALA A 98 -6.88 -12.11 7.89
N PRO A 99 -6.86 -11.10 8.80
CA PRO A 99 -7.70 -11.07 9.99
C PRO A 99 -9.16 -10.80 9.60
N THR A 100 -9.89 -11.86 9.31
CA THR A 100 -11.28 -11.80 8.87
C THR A 100 -12.10 -12.98 9.42
N PHE A 101 -13.36 -13.03 9.08
CA PHE A 101 -14.20 -14.19 9.38
C PHE A 101 -13.93 -15.31 8.37
N ALA A 102 -13.90 -16.55 8.85
CA ALA A 102 -13.94 -17.74 8.02
C ALA A 102 -15.37 -18.29 7.99
N ARG A 103 -15.76 -18.85 6.84
CA ARG A 103 -16.99 -19.63 6.72
C ARG A 103 -16.72 -21.05 7.24
N PHE A 104 -17.52 -21.50 8.18
CA PHE A 104 -17.57 -22.89 8.61
C PHE A 104 -18.75 -23.59 7.93
N ASP A 105 -18.45 -24.65 7.21
CA ASP A 105 -19.40 -25.51 6.49
C ASP A 105 -19.30 -26.98 6.92
N GLY A 106 -18.67 -27.22 8.07
CA GLY A 106 -18.39 -28.56 8.60
C GLY A 106 -16.93 -29.01 8.37
N ALA A 107 -16.14 -28.29 7.57
CA ALA A 107 -14.72 -28.56 7.41
C ALA A 107 -13.87 -27.83 8.45
N PRO A 108 -12.80 -28.42 8.98
CA PRO A 108 -11.89 -27.76 9.92
C PRO A 108 -11.28 -26.49 9.31
N ILE A 109 -11.15 -25.43 10.13
CA ILE A 109 -10.58 -24.14 9.73
C ILE A 109 -9.16 -24.02 10.25
N GLU A 110 -8.23 -23.75 9.35
CA GLU A 110 -6.85 -23.40 9.69
C GLU A 110 -6.74 -21.92 10.03
N VAL A 111 -6.25 -21.63 11.24
CA VAL A 111 -6.09 -20.27 11.75
C VAL A 111 -4.63 -20.01 12.01
N ALA A 112 -4.08 -18.99 11.36
CA ALA A 112 -2.70 -18.54 11.59
C ALA A 112 -2.65 -17.36 12.56
N PHE A 113 -1.60 -17.34 13.37
CA PHE A 113 -1.33 -16.25 14.31
C PHE A 113 0.08 -15.71 14.08
N ASP A 114 0.26 -14.42 14.30
CA ASP A 114 1.60 -13.83 14.28
C ASP A 114 2.46 -14.38 15.41
N ALA A 115 3.71 -14.65 15.09
CA ALA A 115 4.71 -14.91 16.12
C ALA A 115 4.72 -13.74 17.11
N GLY A 116 4.58 -14.05 18.40
CA GLY A 116 4.57 -13.07 19.47
C GLY A 116 5.79 -13.19 20.35
N ALA A 117 5.89 -12.27 21.33
CA ALA A 117 6.82 -12.46 22.43
C ALA A 117 6.57 -13.82 23.11
N PRO A 118 7.58 -14.43 23.72
CA PRO A 118 7.38 -15.66 24.49
C PRO A 118 6.20 -15.53 25.45
N ALA A 119 5.37 -16.55 25.53
CA ALA A 119 4.22 -16.59 26.40
C ALA A 119 4.21 -17.90 27.20
N GLN A 120 3.75 -17.85 28.43
CA GLN A 120 3.60 -19.03 29.29
C GLN A 120 2.39 -19.86 28.90
N SER A 121 1.33 -19.21 28.43
CA SER A 121 0.12 -19.87 27.96
C SER A 121 -0.52 -19.08 26.81
N ALA A 122 -1.26 -19.78 25.98
CA ALA A 122 -2.07 -19.19 24.94
C ALA A 122 -3.41 -19.92 24.83
N GLN A 123 -4.44 -19.19 24.50
CA GLN A 123 -5.77 -19.72 24.22
C GLN A 123 -6.25 -19.16 22.89
N MET A 124 -6.89 -19.98 22.08
CA MET A 124 -7.67 -19.52 20.95
C MET A 124 -9.10 -19.31 21.39
N VAL A 125 -9.64 -18.14 21.10
CA VAL A 125 -11.01 -17.75 21.36
C VAL A 125 -11.73 -17.63 20.03
N VAL A 126 -12.91 -18.24 19.94
CA VAL A 126 -13.75 -18.24 18.74
C VAL A 126 -14.96 -17.37 18.97
N TYR A 127 -15.27 -16.49 18.04
CA TYR A 127 -16.42 -15.60 18.08
C TYR A 127 -17.33 -15.88 16.89
N ASP A 128 -18.63 -15.79 17.13
CA ASP A 128 -19.64 -15.83 16.06
C ASP A 128 -19.75 -14.48 15.32
N GLU A 129 -20.61 -14.41 14.32
CA GLU A 129 -20.87 -13.19 13.53
C GLU A 129 -21.41 -12.01 14.36
N SER A 130 -22.00 -12.30 15.54
CA SER A 130 -22.50 -11.30 16.49
C SER A 130 -21.45 -10.86 17.52
N ASP A 131 -20.17 -11.19 17.31
CA ASP A 131 -19.06 -10.95 18.22
C ASP A 131 -19.24 -11.60 19.63
N ARG A 132 -20.01 -12.69 19.73
CA ARG A 132 -20.14 -13.46 20.96
C ARG A 132 -19.07 -14.55 20.98
N GLU A 133 -18.37 -14.67 22.09
CA GLU A 133 -17.49 -15.82 22.35
C GLU A 133 -18.34 -17.10 22.40
N VAL A 134 -18.00 -18.07 21.55
CA VAL A 134 -18.71 -19.36 21.45
C VAL A 134 -17.85 -20.55 21.80
N ALA A 135 -16.52 -20.40 21.73
CA ALA A 135 -15.57 -21.43 22.15
C ALA A 135 -14.27 -20.83 22.62
N ARG A 136 -13.59 -21.55 23.52
CA ARG A 136 -12.24 -21.22 23.99
C ARG A 136 -11.46 -22.50 24.20
N MET A 137 -10.25 -22.55 23.64
CA MET A 137 -9.40 -23.72 23.77
C MET A 137 -7.95 -23.33 24.03
N ALA A 138 -7.26 -24.11 24.87
CA ALA A 138 -5.83 -23.95 25.08
C ALA A 138 -5.06 -24.36 23.81
N VAL A 139 -4.06 -23.58 23.45
CA VAL A 139 -3.19 -23.83 22.30
C VAL A 139 -1.73 -23.70 22.70
N ASP A 140 -0.85 -24.33 21.96
CA ASP A 140 0.59 -24.19 22.20
C ASP A 140 1.00 -22.73 21.88
N PRO A 141 1.59 -22.00 22.85
CA PRO A 141 2.07 -20.64 22.63
C PRO A 141 3.11 -20.52 21.53
N ALA A 142 3.84 -21.59 21.19
CA ALA A 142 4.84 -21.64 20.14
C ALA A 142 4.25 -21.89 18.75
N SER A 143 3.00 -22.38 18.67
CA SER A 143 2.32 -22.64 17.39
C SER A 143 1.94 -21.36 16.70
N SER A 144 2.36 -21.22 15.44
CA SER A 144 1.89 -20.16 14.54
C SER A 144 0.60 -20.50 13.79
N THR A 145 0.19 -21.76 13.85
CA THR A 145 -1.02 -22.26 13.18
C THR A 145 -1.79 -23.20 14.11
N VAL A 146 -3.08 -23.02 14.17
CA VAL A 146 -4.01 -23.85 14.95
C VAL A 146 -5.17 -24.27 14.06
N ILE A 147 -5.58 -25.52 14.15
CA ILE A 147 -6.76 -26.02 13.44
C ILE A 147 -7.94 -26.02 14.40
N TRP A 148 -9.01 -25.31 14.03
CA TRP A 148 -10.30 -25.41 14.71
C TRP A 148 -11.15 -26.48 14.02
N ASP A 149 -11.53 -27.49 14.77
CA ASP A 149 -12.32 -28.63 14.28
C ASP A 149 -13.82 -28.36 14.14
N GLY A 150 -14.27 -27.12 14.46
CA GLY A 150 -15.67 -26.75 14.42
C GLY A 150 -16.47 -27.24 15.60
N THR A 151 -15.85 -27.49 16.76
CA THR A 151 -16.53 -27.94 17.96
C THR A 151 -16.77 -26.79 18.93
N ILE A 152 -18.03 -26.68 19.42
CA ILE A 152 -18.48 -25.77 20.48
C ILE A 152 -19.11 -26.61 21.58
N ASP A 153 -18.57 -26.56 22.81
CA ASP A 153 -19.06 -27.33 23.95
C ASP A 153 -19.25 -28.83 23.67
N GLY A 154 -18.38 -29.41 22.86
CA GLY A 154 -18.40 -30.82 22.48
C GLY A 154 -19.46 -31.19 21.43
N GLN A 155 -20.12 -30.24 20.83
CA GLN A 155 -21.07 -30.40 19.73
C GLN A 155 -20.52 -29.70 18.45
N PRO A 156 -20.88 -30.21 17.25
CA PRO A 156 -20.57 -29.50 16.02
C PRO A 156 -21.15 -28.10 16.02
N ALA A 157 -20.33 -27.11 15.64
CA ALA A 157 -20.77 -25.74 15.48
C ALA A 157 -21.80 -25.64 14.34
N PRO A 158 -22.75 -24.72 14.41
CA PRO A 158 -23.61 -24.38 13.28
C PRO A 158 -22.78 -23.87 12.09
N GLU A 159 -23.26 -24.11 10.87
CA GLU A 159 -22.69 -23.43 9.70
C GLU A 159 -22.83 -21.91 9.85
N GLY A 160 -21.76 -21.17 9.53
CA GLY A 160 -21.77 -19.73 9.74
C GLY A 160 -20.38 -19.09 9.59
N LEU A 161 -20.32 -17.84 9.99
CA LEU A 161 -19.08 -17.06 9.98
C LEU A 161 -18.49 -17.00 11.39
N TYR A 162 -17.18 -17.31 11.49
CA TYR A 162 -16.46 -17.33 12.75
C TYR A 162 -15.18 -16.52 12.65
N ARG A 163 -14.86 -15.81 13.72
CA ARG A 163 -13.65 -15.00 13.89
C ARG A 163 -12.82 -15.58 15.04
N PHE A 164 -11.52 -15.49 14.91
CA PHE A 164 -10.59 -16.11 15.85
C PHE A 164 -9.67 -15.05 16.46
N GLU A 165 -9.36 -15.21 17.72
CA GLU A 165 -8.35 -14.43 18.43
C GLU A 165 -7.46 -15.34 19.25
N GLN A 166 -6.20 -14.98 19.41
CA GLN A 166 -5.30 -15.65 20.33
C GLN A 166 -5.07 -14.73 21.53
N LEU A 167 -5.46 -15.21 22.70
CA LEU A 167 -5.17 -14.59 23.99
C LEU A 167 -3.88 -15.22 24.55
N ARG A 168 -2.84 -14.41 24.74
CA ARG A 168 -1.53 -14.84 25.22
C ARG A 168 -1.23 -14.22 26.57
N SER A 169 -0.80 -15.05 27.54
CA SER A 169 -0.32 -14.58 28.85
C SER A 169 1.20 -14.66 28.91
N GLY A 170 1.83 -13.52 29.10
CA GLY A 170 3.29 -13.41 29.24
C GLY A 170 3.78 -13.70 30.66
N GLU A 171 5.10 -13.76 30.86
CA GLU A 171 5.72 -13.88 32.20
C GLU A 171 5.42 -12.69 33.12
N ASP A 172 5.10 -11.56 32.51
CA ASP A 172 4.69 -10.32 33.19
C ASP A 172 3.25 -10.37 33.71
N GLY A 173 2.51 -11.47 33.47
CA GLY A 173 1.11 -11.64 33.82
C GLY A 173 0.15 -10.80 32.99
N LEU A 174 0.62 -10.11 31.94
CA LEU A 174 -0.22 -9.33 31.04
C LEU A 174 -0.80 -10.20 29.94
N GLU A 175 -2.09 -10.07 29.73
CA GLU A 175 -2.78 -10.69 28.62
C GLU A 175 -2.69 -9.80 27.37
N ARG A 176 -2.36 -10.41 26.24
CA ARG A 176 -2.27 -9.75 24.94
C ARG A 176 -3.10 -10.53 23.94
N THR A 177 -4.00 -9.83 23.25
CA THR A 177 -4.84 -10.41 22.23
C THR A 177 -4.23 -10.14 20.85
N LYS A 178 -4.25 -11.15 19.99
CA LYS A 178 -3.88 -11.07 18.59
C LYS A 178 -5.00 -11.63 17.72
N PRO A 179 -5.33 -10.96 16.60
CA PRO A 179 -6.29 -11.51 15.66
C PRO A 179 -5.74 -12.76 14.98
N GLY A 180 -6.58 -13.76 14.80
CA GLY A 180 -6.32 -14.91 13.95
C GLY A 180 -6.53 -14.55 12.50
N ARG A 181 -5.68 -15.05 11.62
CA ARG A 181 -5.82 -14.91 10.18
C ARG A 181 -6.30 -16.23 9.57
N VAL A 182 -7.25 -16.11 8.68
CA VAL A 182 -7.84 -17.22 7.94
C VAL A 182 -7.79 -16.93 6.45
N PHE A 183 -7.83 -17.99 5.64
CA PHE A 183 -7.97 -17.81 4.20
C PHE A 183 -9.41 -17.51 3.82
N ALA A 184 -9.57 -16.53 2.92
CA ALA A 184 -10.86 -16.18 2.34
C ALA A 184 -10.68 -15.76 0.87
N LEU A 185 -11.64 -16.10 0.03
CA LEU A 185 -11.62 -15.81 -1.41
C LEU A 185 -11.90 -14.33 -1.66
N VAL A 186 -11.07 -13.69 -2.47
CA VAL A 186 -11.30 -12.33 -2.95
C VAL A 186 -12.28 -12.34 -4.12
N GLN A 187 -13.43 -11.72 -3.95
CA GLN A 187 -14.47 -11.62 -4.98
C GLN A 187 -14.40 -10.31 -5.76
N GLU A 188 -14.03 -9.23 -5.11
CA GLU A 188 -14.00 -7.89 -5.69
C GLU A 188 -12.82 -7.10 -5.12
N VAL A 189 -12.29 -6.16 -5.89
CA VAL A 189 -11.34 -5.17 -5.37
C VAL A 189 -11.90 -3.79 -5.58
N ARG A 190 -11.95 -2.99 -4.52
CA ARG A 190 -12.36 -1.59 -4.54
C ARG A 190 -11.16 -0.70 -4.35
N LEU A 191 -11.04 0.32 -5.18
CA LEU A 191 -10.04 1.37 -5.00
C LEU A 191 -10.68 2.55 -4.25
N SER A 192 -10.15 2.88 -3.09
CA SER A 192 -10.62 3.99 -2.27
C SER A 192 -9.44 4.77 -1.75
N GLY A 193 -9.38 6.06 -2.07
CA GLY A 193 -8.29 6.93 -1.60
C GLY A 193 -6.87 6.55 -2.08
N GLY A 194 -6.76 5.75 -3.15
CA GLY A 194 -5.48 5.24 -3.68
C GLY A 194 -5.04 3.91 -3.06
N GLU A 195 -5.83 3.34 -2.16
CA GLU A 195 -5.60 2.01 -1.57
C GLU A 195 -6.56 0.97 -2.16
N ALA A 196 -6.07 -0.27 -2.27
CA ALA A 196 -6.89 -1.40 -2.69
C ALA A 196 -7.53 -2.06 -1.46
N LEU A 197 -8.86 -2.12 -1.45
CA LEU A 197 -9.66 -2.86 -0.49
C LEU A 197 -10.13 -4.15 -1.15
N LEU A 198 -9.74 -5.28 -0.59
CA LEU A 198 -10.11 -6.61 -1.05
C LEU A 198 -11.42 -7.00 -0.40
N VAL A 199 -12.48 -7.14 -1.19
CA VAL A 199 -13.79 -7.61 -0.73
C VAL A 199 -13.80 -9.13 -0.80
N LEU A 200 -14.03 -9.77 0.34
CA LEU A 200 -13.96 -11.20 0.51
C LEU A 200 -15.34 -11.84 0.35
N GLU A 201 -15.38 -13.14 0.12
CA GLU A 201 -16.62 -13.94 -0.04
C GLU A 201 -17.56 -13.88 1.16
N ASN A 202 -17.02 -13.56 2.36
CA ASN A 202 -17.80 -13.35 3.58
C ASN A 202 -18.41 -11.94 3.68
N GLY A 203 -18.28 -11.10 2.62
CA GLY A 203 -18.78 -9.73 2.57
C GLY A 203 -17.95 -8.69 3.33
N ARG A 204 -16.85 -9.12 3.98
CA ARG A 204 -15.93 -8.20 4.67
C ARG A 204 -14.87 -7.69 3.70
N SER A 205 -14.28 -6.54 4.06
CA SER A 205 -13.17 -5.96 3.29
C SER A 205 -11.93 -5.91 4.16
N VAL A 206 -10.79 -6.21 3.55
CA VAL A 206 -9.46 -6.08 4.16
C VAL A 206 -8.57 -5.24 3.24
N SER A 207 -7.62 -4.54 3.82
CA SER A 207 -6.61 -3.81 3.04
C SER A 207 -5.53 -4.76 2.53
N GLU A 208 -4.85 -4.40 1.45
CA GLU A 208 -3.71 -5.17 0.95
C GLU A 208 -2.59 -5.32 2.02
N ALA A 209 -2.43 -4.32 2.89
CA ALA A 209 -1.44 -4.35 3.96
C ALA A 209 -1.75 -5.38 5.07
N GLU A 210 -3.00 -5.81 5.22
CA GLU A 210 -3.42 -6.83 6.19
C GLU A 210 -3.25 -8.26 5.67
N VAL A 211 -2.95 -8.41 4.38
CA VAL A 211 -2.74 -9.73 3.77
C VAL A 211 -1.37 -10.28 4.13
N ALA A 212 -1.34 -11.42 4.79
CA ALA A 212 -0.11 -12.09 5.20
C ALA A 212 0.36 -13.14 4.17
N ALA A 213 -0.57 -13.78 3.46
CA ALA A 213 -0.26 -14.79 2.46
C ALA A 213 -1.35 -14.83 1.37
N VAL A 214 -0.98 -15.37 0.22
CA VAL A 214 -1.88 -15.56 -0.93
C VAL A 214 -1.68 -16.95 -1.49
N ARG A 215 -2.77 -17.62 -1.86
CA ARG A 215 -2.73 -18.90 -2.56
C ARG A 215 -3.75 -18.97 -3.70
N ALA A 216 -3.60 -19.94 -4.58
CA ALA A 216 -4.64 -20.27 -5.55
C ALA A 216 -5.89 -20.80 -4.80
N PRO A 217 -7.10 -20.60 -5.30
CA PRO A 217 -8.30 -21.14 -4.69
C PRO A 217 -8.22 -22.67 -4.66
N SER A 218 -8.68 -23.27 -3.58
CA SER A 218 -8.73 -24.72 -3.36
C SER A 218 -9.96 -25.36 -4.02
#